data_a23c6a382643522a58bf191873ebe312
#
_entry.id   a23c6a382643522a58bf191873ebe312
#
_cell.length_a   1.000
_cell.length_b   1.000
_cell.length_c   1.000
_cell.angle_alpha   90.00
_cell.angle_beta   90.00
_cell.angle_gamma   90.00
#
_symmetry.space_group_name_H-M   'P 1'
#
loop_
_entity.id
_entity.type
_entity.pdbx_description
1 polymer ?
#
loop_
_entity_poly.entity_id
_entity_poly.type
_entity_poly.pdbx_seq_one_letter_code
_entity_poly.pdbx_strand_id
1 'polypeptide(L)'
;MLPSFVGLMTLLILSLPIVSGHLIKLLEKSYTHTTTNEITGADTVIVLSGMLRVIKKNSVIHYEFSDAVDRIFAGINLLKVGKAQKIILTRGKLPWNIGVPEGEFLAEFVQSQGIDPNKILLTEIVENTNDEAKAISRMLPKNSEVILVTSAFHMPRAEKVFQNQNLKVIPYPVDFRSSEKKIDILDFLPQANAFKDSNFYFREIIGRAYYSLRY
;
A
#
# COMPACT_ATOMS: atom_id res chain seq x y z
N MET A 1 3.20 12.01 38.44
CA MET A 1 1.75 11.87 38.20
C MET A 1 1.28 12.57 36.91
N LEU A 2 1.65 13.84 36.65
CA LEU A 2 1.21 14.56 35.42
C LEU A 2 1.60 13.87 34.10
N PRO A 3 2.87 13.37 33.89
CA PRO A 3 3.23 12.69 32.65
C PRO A 3 2.44 11.41 32.40
N SER A 4 2.17 10.62 33.44
CA SER A 4 1.38 9.39 33.34
C SER A 4 -0.08 9.67 32.95
N PHE A 5 -0.66 10.73 33.50
CA PHE A 5 -2.02 11.14 33.14
C PHE A 5 -2.10 11.63 31.69
N VAL A 6 -1.13 12.43 31.24
CA VAL A 6 -1.06 12.89 29.84
C VAL A 6 -0.91 11.69 28.89
N GLY A 7 -0.04 10.74 29.22
CA GLY A 7 0.13 9.52 28.40
C GLY A 7 -1.16 8.70 28.29
N LEU A 8 -1.86 8.52 29.40
CA LEU A 8 -3.15 7.80 29.39
C LEU A 8 -4.20 8.52 28.55
N MET A 9 -4.33 9.83 28.69
CA MET A 9 -5.28 10.63 27.92
C MET A 9 -4.95 10.58 26.42
N THR A 10 -3.69 10.68 26.03
CA THR A 10 -3.25 10.55 24.64
C THR A 10 -3.64 9.17 24.06
N LEU A 11 -3.38 8.10 24.82
CA LEU A 11 -3.75 6.75 24.41
C LEU A 11 -5.27 6.63 24.21
N LEU A 12 -6.07 7.10 25.15
CA LEU A 12 -7.52 7.08 25.05
C LEU A 12 -8.04 7.88 23.84
N ILE A 13 -7.55 9.09 23.64
CA ILE A 13 -7.97 9.95 22.52
C ILE A 13 -7.64 9.29 21.17
N LEU A 14 -6.42 8.76 21.01
CA LEU A 14 -6.00 8.10 19.78
C LEU A 14 -6.67 6.73 19.56
N SER A 15 -7.33 6.19 20.58
CA SER A 15 -8.13 4.98 20.49
C SER A 15 -9.61 5.24 20.13
N LEU A 16 -10.04 6.50 19.99
CA LEU A 16 -11.40 6.84 19.60
C LEU A 16 -11.59 6.73 18.08
N PRO A 17 -12.58 5.97 17.58
CA PRO A 17 -12.89 5.88 16.15
C PRO A 17 -13.14 7.23 15.48
N ILE A 18 -13.78 8.18 16.17
CA ILE A 18 -13.99 9.53 15.64
C ILE A 18 -12.68 10.26 15.36
N VAL A 19 -11.67 10.08 16.20
CA VAL A 19 -10.33 10.68 16.04
C VAL A 19 -9.57 9.97 14.94
N SER A 20 -9.44 8.64 15.02
CA SER A 20 -8.68 7.86 14.04
C SER A 20 -9.29 7.96 12.64
N GLY A 21 -10.61 7.94 12.51
CA GLY A 21 -11.30 8.13 11.23
C GLY A 21 -11.00 9.48 10.59
N HIS A 22 -10.96 10.55 11.40
CA HIS A 22 -10.55 11.87 10.90
C HIS A 22 -9.08 11.88 10.45
N LEU A 23 -8.18 11.29 11.22
CA LEU A 23 -6.76 11.19 10.88
C LEU A 23 -6.54 10.43 9.56
N ILE A 24 -7.20 9.29 9.38
CA ILE A 24 -7.12 8.52 8.13
C ILE A 24 -7.70 9.32 6.96
N LYS A 25 -8.85 9.96 7.13
CA LYS A 25 -9.45 10.82 6.10
C LYS A 25 -8.48 11.93 5.64
N LEU A 26 -7.67 12.50 6.55
CA LEU A 26 -6.63 13.47 6.19
C LEU A 26 -5.53 12.86 5.31
N LEU A 27 -5.17 11.59 5.50
CA LEU A 27 -4.18 10.92 4.65
C LEU A 27 -4.71 10.64 3.24
N GLU A 28 -5.99 10.29 3.12
CA GLU A 28 -6.63 9.83 1.88
C GLU A 28 -7.32 10.94 1.09
N LYS A 29 -7.45 12.15 1.65
CA LYS A 29 -8.24 13.26 1.05
C LYS A 29 -7.90 13.65 -0.37
N SER A 30 -6.70 13.33 -0.84
CA SER A 30 -6.23 13.66 -2.18
C SER A 30 -6.71 12.67 -3.25
N TYR A 31 -7.33 11.57 -2.83
CA TYR A 31 -7.77 10.51 -3.73
C TYR A 31 -9.21 10.10 -3.43
N THR A 32 -9.89 9.69 -4.49
CA THR A 32 -11.23 9.10 -4.44
C THR A 32 -11.18 7.70 -5.01
N HIS A 33 -12.18 6.90 -4.71
CA HIS A 33 -12.39 5.61 -5.37
C HIS A 33 -12.46 5.84 -6.88
N THR A 34 -11.60 5.15 -7.62
CA THR A 34 -11.53 5.24 -9.08
C THR A 34 -11.86 3.87 -9.66
N THR A 35 -12.80 3.81 -10.57
CA THR A 35 -13.12 2.59 -11.29
C THR A 35 -12.16 2.38 -12.47
N THR A 36 -12.06 1.14 -12.93
CA THR A 36 -11.19 0.83 -14.10
C THR A 36 -11.60 1.57 -15.37
N ASN A 37 -12.86 1.99 -15.49
CA ASN A 37 -13.35 2.74 -16.67
C ASN A 37 -12.89 4.20 -16.67
N GLU A 38 -12.62 4.76 -15.50
CA GLU A 38 -12.27 6.18 -15.32
C GLU A 38 -10.80 6.48 -15.53
N ILE A 39 -9.93 5.47 -15.49
CA ILE A 39 -8.49 5.67 -15.67
C ILE A 39 -8.05 5.48 -17.12
N THR A 40 -7.03 6.23 -17.51
CA THR A 40 -6.27 5.98 -18.73
C THR A 40 -5.47 4.69 -18.58
N GLY A 41 -5.41 3.86 -19.64
CA GLY A 41 -4.55 2.68 -19.65
C GLY A 41 -3.07 3.08 -19.78
N ALA A 42 -2.18 2.18 -19.35
CA ALA A 42 -0.74 2.27 -19.55
C ALA A 42 -0.18 0.89 -19.91
N ASP A 43 1.05 0.83 -20.44
CA ASP A 43 1.66 -0.47 -20.76
C ASP A 43 1.85 -1.35 -19.54
N THR A 44 2.09 -0.75 -18.39
CA THR A 44 2.47 -1.47 -17.17
C THR A 44 1.67 -1.01 -15.95
N VAL A 45 1.12 -1.97 -15.21
CA VAL A 45 0.62 -1.78 -13.86
C VAL A 45 1.67 -2.24 -12.84
N ILE A 46 1.89 -1.43 -11.83
CA ILE A 46 2.83 -1.71 -10.72
C ILE A 46 2.02 -1.93 -9.46
N VAL A 47 2.25 -3.05 -8.79
CA VAL A 47 1.64 -3.36 -7.49
C VAL A 47 2.72 -3.39 -6.42
N LEU A 48 2.62 -2.45 -5.46
CA LEU A 48 3.56 -2.37 -4.36
C LEU A 48 3.30 -3.47 -3.32
N SER A 49 4.38 -4.00 -2.75
CA SER A 49 4.33 -5.00 -1.68
C SER A 49 3.72 -4.45 -0.37
N GLY A 50 3.59 -5.31 0.64
CA GLY A 50 3.06 -4.99 1.97
C GLY A 50 1.65 -5.53 2.21
N MET A 51 1.26 -6.59 1.50
CA MET A 51 -0.06 -7.23 1.63
C MET A 51 0.01 -8.67 2.15
N LEU A 52 1.21 -9.17 2.51
CA LEU A 52 1.37 -10.51 3.08
C LEU A 52 1.85 -10.48 4.53
N ARG A 53 1.35 -11.44 5.30
CA ARG A 53 1.89 -11.83 6.60
C ARG A 53 2.57 -13.17 6.46
N VAL A 54 3.78 -13.28 6.96
CA VAL A 54 4.53 -14.54 6.98
C VAL A 54 4.42 -15.14 8.37
N ILE A 55 3.86 -16.34 8.45
CA ILE A 55 3.63 -17.06 9.69
C ILE A 55 4.49 -18.33 9.68
N LYS A 56 5.32 -18.51 10.70
CA LYS A 56 6.06 -19.76 10.91
C LYS A 56 5.40 -20.58 12.02
N LYS A 57 4.94 -21.79 11.69
CA LYS A 57 4.37 -22.75 12.65
C LYS A 57 4.93 -24.13 12.36
N ASN A 58 5.43 -24.81 13.39
CA ASN A 58 6.01 -26.17 13.28
C ASN A 58 7.06 -26.27 12.15
N SER A 59 7.96 -25.29 12.05
CA SER A 59 8.99 -25.17 11.00
C SER A 59 8.46 -24.98 9.57
N VAL A 60 7.16 -24.91 9.36
CA VAL A 60 6.51 -24.62 8.08
C VAL A 60 6.21 -23.12 7.98
N ILE A 61 6.47 -22.54 6.81
CA ILE A 61 6.16 -21.13 6.52
C ILE A 61 4.83 -21.08 5.77
N HIS A 62 3.93 -20.23 6.27
CA HIS A 62 2.64 -19.96 5.68
C HIS A 62 2.56 -18.48 5.30
N TYR A 63 1.91 -18.18 4.19
CA TYR A 63 1.66 -16.83 3.72
C TYR A 63 0.16 -16.55 3.81
N GLU A 64 -0.21 -15.46 4.45
CA GLU A 64 -1.60 -15.02 4.57
C GLU A 64 -1.74 -13.60 4.08
N PHE A 65 -2.82 -13.33 3.33
CA PHE A 65 -3.15 -11.96 2.94
C PHE A 65 -3.50 -11.09 4.15
N SER A 66 -3.05 -9.86 4.13
CA SER A 66 -3.40 -8.81 5.08
C SER A 66 -4.52 -7.92 4.55
N ASP A 67 -4.86 -6.88 5.30
CA ASP A 67 -5.89 -5.90 4.92
C ASP A 67 -5.63 -5.26 3.53
N ALA A 68 -4.37 -5.19 3.09
CA ALA A 68 -3.98 -4.55 1.84
C ALA A 68 -4.10 -5.45 0.59
N VAL A 69 -4.78 -6.59 0.69
CA VAL A 69 -4.98 -7.57 -0.41
C VAL A 69 -5.65 -6.95 -1.64
N ASP A 70 -6.42 -5.88 -1.46
CA ASP A 70 -7.07 -5.15 -2.56
C ASP A 70 -6.09 -4.70 -3.64
N ARG A 71 -4.82 -4.49 -3.30
CA ARG A 71 -3.77 -4.10 -4.26
C ARG A 71 -3.58 -5.14 -5.36
N ILE A 72 -3.44 -6.42 -4.98
CA ILE A 72 -3.21 -7.48 -5.97
C ILE A 72 -4.45 -7.75 -6.81
N PHE A 73 -5.64 -7.73 -6.21
CA PHE A 73 -6.88 -7.88 -6.96
C PHE A 73 -7.08 -6.74 -7.96
N ALA A 74 -6.77 -5.52 -7.58
CA ALA A 74 -6.82 -4.37 -8.48
C ALA A 74 -5.83 -4.53 -9.66
N GLY A 75 -4.58 -4.92 -9.40
CA GLY A 75 -3.59 -5.17 -10.43
C GLY A 75 -4.04 -6.25 -11.43
N ILE A 76 -4.57 -7.36 -10.94
CA ILE A 76 -5.13 -8.44 -11.77
C ILE A 76 -6.31 -7.94 -12.60
N ASN A 77 -7.22 -7.18 -11.99
CA ASN A 77 -8.39 -6.64 -12.69
C ASN A 77 -7.98 -5.69 -13.82
N LEU A 78 -7.03 -4.79 -13.57
CA LEU A 78 -6.51 -3.86 -14.58
C LEU A 78 -5.91 -4.59 -15.79
N LEU A 79 -5.22 -5.71 -15.59
CA LEU A 79 -4.77 -6.57 -16.69
C LEU A 79 -5.93 -7.22 -17.44
N LYS A 80 -6.90 -7.79 -16.71
CA LYS A 80 -8.04 -8.52 -17.32
C LYS A 80 -8.93 -7.63 -18.17
N VAL A 81 -9.10 -6.36 -17.74
CA VAL A 81 -9.89 -5.37 -18.52
C VAL A 81 -9.07 -4.63 -19.58
N GLY A 82 -7.81 -5.01 -19.78
CA GLY A 82 -6.95 -4.46 -20.85
C GLY A 82 -6.42 -3.04 -20.56
N LYS A 83 -6.45 -2.56 -19.31
CA LYS A 83 -5.87 -1.26 -18.93
C LYS A 83 -4.35 -1.30 -18.80
N ALA A 84 -3.76 -2.49 -18.68
CA ALA A 84 -2.32 -2.72 -18.76
C ALA A 84 -2.00 -3.99 -19.54
N GLN A 85 -0.78 -4.05 -20.11
CA GLN A 85 -0.28 -5.21 -20.83
C GLN A 85 0.55 -6.14 -19.92
N LYS A 86 1.22 -5.55 -18.92
CA LYS A 86 2.12 -6.24 -18.00
C LYS A 86 1.88 -5.79 -16.56
N ILE A 87 2.19 -6.66 -15.61
CA ILE A 87 2.19 -6.35 -14.18
C ILE A 87 3.61 -6.49 -13.63
N ILE A 88 4.07 -5.49 -12.88
CA ILE A 88 5.29 -5.57 -12.09
C ILE A 88 4.89 -5.71 -10.62
N LEU A 89 5.35 -6.79 -9.99
CA LEU A 89 5.19 -7.03 -8.56
C LEU A 89 6.50 -6.74 -7.85
N THR A 90 6.46 -5.90 -6.82
CA THR A 90 7.67 -5.59 -6.07
C THR A 90 8.01 -6.72 -5.10
N ARG A 91 9.30 -7.14 -5.09
CA ARG A 91 9.80 -8.21 -4.22
C ARG A 91 10.19 -7.66 -2.85
N GLY A 92 9.19 -7.09 -2.15
CA GLY A 92 9.37 -6.56 -0.81
C GLY A 92 9.82 -7.64 0.17
N LYS A 93 10.96 -7.40 0.84
CA LYS A 93 11.47 -8.27 1.90
C LYS A 93 12.44 -7.49 2.79
N LEU A 94 12.11 -7.39 4.07
CA LEU A 94 13.03 -6.85 5.06
C LEU A 94 14.08 -7.88 5.46
N PRO A 95 15.31 -7.49 5.84
CA PRO A 95 16.42 -8.42 6.15
C PRO A 95 16.09 -9.45 7.23
N TRP A 96 15.22 -9.12 8.17
CA TRP A 96 14.78 -10.00 9.25
C TRP A 96 13.55 -10.83 8.93
N ASN A 97 12.93 -10.64 7.76
CA ASN A 97 11.77 -11.42 7.36
C ASN A 97 12.18 -12.81 6.87
N ILE A 98 11.45 -13.82 7.31
CA ILE A 98 11.60 -15.22 6.86
C ILE A 98 10.80 -15.44 5.57
N GLY A 99 11.09 -16.54 4.87
CA GLY A 99 10.36 -16.94 3.68
C GLY A 99 10.88 -16.27 2.40
N VAL A 100 10.13 -16.44 1.31
CA VAL A 100 10.43 -15.82 0.02
C VAL A 100 10.02 -14.35 0.00
N PRO A 101 10.62 -13.52 -0.87
CA PRO A 101 10.13 -12.16 -1.12
C PRO A 101 8.66 -12.17 -1.54
N GLU A 102 7.91 -11.15 -1.10
CA GLU A 102 6.47 -11.09 -1.29
C GLU A 102 6.05 -11.23 -2.77
N GLY A 103 6.75 -10.56 -3.67
CA GLY A 103 6.43 -10.61 -5.11
C GLY A 103 6.51 -12.02 -5.72
N GLU A 104 7.32 -12.93 -5.17
CA GLU A 104 7.41 -14.31 -5.65
C GLU A 104 6.11 -15.07 -5.35
N PHE A 105 5.62 -15.00 -4.13
CA PHE A 105 4.33 -15.58 -3.75
C PHE A 105 3.18 -14.97 -4.56
N LEU A 106 3.19 -13.65 -4.74
CA LEU A 106 2.17 -12.94 -5.49
C LEU A 106 2.19 -13.31 -6.98
N ALA A 107 3.36 -13.59 -7.57
CA ALA A 107 3.46 -14.04 -8.96
C ALA A 107 2.76 -15.39 -9.16
N GLU A 108 2.98 -16.35 -8.26
CA GLU A 108 2.27 -17.63 -8.28
C GLU A 108 0.74 -17.43 -8.14
N PHE A 109 0.34 -16.54 -7.24
CA PHE A 109 -1.07 -16.19 -7.06
C PHE A 109 -1.67 -15.58 -8.34
N VAL A 110 -0.99 -14.62 -8.97
CA VAL A 110 -1.46 -13.97 -10.21
C VAL A 110 -1.57 -14.99 -11.36
N GLN A 111 -0.61 -15.92 -11.48
CA GLN A 111 -0.69 -17.01 -12.45
C GLN A 111 -1.90 -17.91 -12.19
N SER A 112 -2.19 -18.24 -10.94
CA SER A 112 -3.37 -19.05 -10.57
C SER A 112 -4.69 -18.38 -10.92
N GLN A 113 -4.69 -17.04 -11.07
CA GLN A 113 -5.85 -16.26 -11.53
C GLN A 113 -5.99 -16.22 -13.07
N GLY A 114 -5.18 -16.98 -13.79
CA GLY A 114 -5.24 -17.12 -15.26
C GLY A 114 -4.48 -16.03 -16.02
N ILE A 115 -3.56 -15.32 -15.39
CA ILE A 115 -2.69 -14.35 -16.06
C ILE A 115 -1.48 -15.10 -16.65
N ASP A 116 -1.17 -14.82 -17.93
CA ASP A 116 0.00 -15.36 -18.61
C ASP A 116 1.29 -15.01 -17.85
N PRO A 117 2.14 -16.01 -17.50
CA PRO A 117 3.42 -15.79 -16.85
C PRO A 117 4.32 -14.75 -17.55
N ASN A 118 4.28 -14.66 -18.87
CA ASN A 118 5.05 -13.71 -19.66
C ASN A 118 4.64 -12.24 -19.44
N LYS A 119 3.48 -12.00 -18.83
CA LYS A 119 3.00 -10.67 -18.46
C LYS A 119 3.39 -10.27 -17.04
N ILE A 120 3.98 -11.18 -16.25
CA ILE A 120 4.31 -10.96 -14.84
C ILE A 120 5.81 -10.71 -14.73
N LEU A 121 6.17 -9.54 -14.23
CA LEU A 121 7.56 -9.15 -13.99
C LEU A 121 7.78 -8.95 -12.49
N LEU A 122 8.97 -9.29 -12.02
CA LEU A 122 9.40 -9.12 -10.64
C LEU A 122 10.57 -8.15 -10.56
N THR A 123 10.56 -7.28 -9.57
CA THR A 123 11.74 -6.44 -9.27
C THR A 123 12.87 -7.29 -8.65
N GLU A 124 14.05 -6.72 -8.48
CA GLU A 124 14.99 -7.21 -7.46
C GLU A 124 14.37 -7.14 -6.06
N ILE A 125 15.03 -7.71 -5.04
CA ILE A 125 14.59 -7.60 -3.64
C ILE A 125 14.71 -6.14 -3.21
N VAL A 126 13.66 -5.62 -2.58
CA VAL A 126 13.51 -4.23 -2.15
C VAL A 126 13.03 -4.15 -0.69
N GLU A 127 13.48 -3.14 0.04
CA GLU A 127 13.20 -3.02 1.48
C GLU A 127 12.25 -1.85 1.81
N ASN A 128 12.13 -0.88 0.91
CA ASN A 128 11.35 0.34 1.12
C ASN A 128 10.87 0.93 -0.21
N THR A 129 9.96 1.90 -0.14
CA THR A 129 9.32 2.50 -1.33
C THR A 129 10.30 3.17 -2.29
N ASN A 130 11.42 3.72 -1.81
CA ASN A 130 12.42 4.31 -2.69
C ASN A 130 13.18 3.23 -3.48
N ASP A 131 13.47 2.10 -2.85
CA ASP A 131 14.11 0.97 -3.53
C ASP A 131 13.14 0.35 -4.55
N GLU A 132 11.84 0.26 -4.22
CA GLU A 132 10.80 -0.14 -5.18
C GLU A 132 10.82 0.76 -6.42
N ALA A 133 10.75 2.07 -6.24
CA ALA A 133 10.74 3.02 -7.34
C ALA A 133 12.05 2.98 -8.19
N LYS A 134 13.21 2.87 -7.54
CA LYS A 134 14.51 2.71 -8.22
C LYS A 134 14.60 1.40 -9.01
N ALA A 135 14.15 0.29 -8.42
CA ALA A 135 14.16 -1.01 -9.10
C ALA A 135 13.28 -0.96 -10.36
N ILE A 136 12.10 -0.38 -10.26
CA ILE A 136 11.15 -0.24 -11.38
C ILE A 136 11.69 0.72 -12.44
N SER A 137 12.30 1.85 -12.05
CA SER A 137 12.86 2.80 -13.01
C SER A 137 14.02 2.22 -13.84
N ARG A 138 14.71 1.18 -13.32
CA ARG A 138 15.73 0.43 -14.08
C ARG A 138 15.13 -0.59 -15.05
N MET A 139 13.90 -1.04 -14.79
CA MET A 139 13.19 -2.01 -15.63
C MET A 139 12.44 -1.37 -16.81
N LEU A 140 12.15 -0.08 -16.71
CA LEU A 140 11.31 0.64 -17.67
C LEU A 140 12.08 1.77 -18.36
N PRO A 141 11.72 2.12 -19.60
CA PRO A 141 12.25 3.32 -20.25
C PRO A 141 11.97 4.59 -19.43
N LYS A 142 12.85 5.58 -19.56
CA LYS A 142 12.63 6.90 -18.92
C LYS A 142 11.31 7.50 -19.39
N ASN A 143 10.62 8.18 -18.49
CA ASN A 143 9.31 8.80 -18.72
C ASN A 143 8.18 7.83 -19.08
N SER A 144 8.36 6.52 -18.82
CA SER A 144 7.27 5.55 -18.97
C SER A 144 6.08 5.96 -18.12
N GLU A 145 4.88 5.83 -18.72
CA GLU A 145 3.63 5.99 -18.02
C GLU A 145 3.23 4.65 -17.39
N VAL A 146 2.89 4.66 -16.10
CA VAL A 146 2.62 3.47 -15.32
C VAL A 146 1.40 3.67 -14.42
N ILE A 147 0.56 2.64 -14.31
CA ILE A 147 -0.51 2.61 -13.29
C ILE A 147 0.11 2.12 -12.00
N LEU A 148 0.09 2.95 -10.95
CA LEU A 148 0.62 2.61 -9.63
C LEU A 148 -0.51 2.21 -8.70
N VAL A 149 -0.48 0.96 -8.23
CA VAL A 149 -1.48 0.41 -7.30
C VAL A 149 -0.88 0.28 -5.92
N THR A 150 -1.47 0.96 -4.95
CA THR A 150 -1.15 0.85 -3.52
C THR A 150 -2.32 1.34 -2.67
N SER A 151 -2.23 1.21 -1.33
CA SER A 151 -3.27 1.71 -0.42
C SER A 151 -3.41 3.23 -0.52
N ALA A 152 -4.64 3.73 -0.43
CA ALA A 152 -4.97 5.14 -0.58
C ALA A 152 -4.19 6.06 0.38
N PHE A 153 -4.05 5.66 1.64
CA PHE A 153 -3.27 6.40 2.63
C PHE A 153 -1.77 6.49 2.30
N HIS A 154 -1.24 5.50 1.57
CA HIS A 154 0.15 5.42 1.15
C HIS A 154 0.43 6.12 -0.19
N MET A 155 -0.58 6.23 -1.06
CA MET A 155 -0.44 6.72 -2.43
C MET A 155 0.28 8.08 -2.55
N PRO A 156 0.01 9.10 -1.72
CA PRO A 156 0.69 10.41 -1.86
C PRO A 156 2.21 10.32 -1.74
N ARG A 157 2.71 9.43 -0.87
CA ARG A 157 4.15 9.21 -0.70
C ARG A 157 4.72 8.37 -1.85
N ALA A 158 4.04 7.30 -2.21
CA ALA A 158 4.48 6.43 -3.30
C ALA A 158 4.54 7.19 -4.63
N GLU A 159 3.50 7.90 -5.00
CA GLU A 159 3.44 8.69 -6.23
C GLU A 159 4.61 9.67 -6.33
N LYS A 160 4.86 10.47 -5.28
CA LYS A 160 5.98 11.41 -5.25
C LYS A 160 7.33 10.72 -5.46
N VAL A 161 7.56 9.58 -4.79
CA VAL A 161 8.82 8.83 -4.89
C VAL A 161 9.01 8.25 -6.29
N PHE A 162 7.96 7.76 -6.93
CA PHE A 162 7.99 7.24 -8.30
C PHE A 162 8.20 8.36 -9.32
N GLN A 163 7.53 9.49 -9.18
CA GLN A 163 7.74 10.67 -10.04
C GLN A 163 9.19 11.18 -9.97
N ASN A 164 9.83 11.14 -8.81
CA ASN A 164 11.24 11.49 -8.65
C ASN A 164 12.21 10.52 -9.36
N GLN A 165 11.74 9.35 -9.78
CA GLN A 165 12.48 8.42 -10.64
C GLN A 165 12.18 8.57 -12.15
N ASN A 166 11.63 9.72 -12.55
CA ASN A 166 11.23 10.03 -13.94
C ASN A 166 10.19 9.06 -14.51
N LEU A 167 9.25 8.59 -13.70
CA LEU A 167 8.07 7.84 -14.13
C LEU A 167 6.85 8.74 -14.12
N LYS A 168 6.00 8.63 -15.14
CA LYS A 168 4.68 9.27 -15.17
C LYS A 168 3.68 8.35 -14.48
N VAL A 169 3.19 8.77 -13.33
CA VAL A 169 2.34 7.94 -12.48
C VAL A 169 0.87 8.24 -12.72
N ILE A 170 0.10 7.21 -13.08
CA ILE A 170 -1.36 7.19 -13.00
C ILE A 170 -1.70 6.51 -11.67
N PRO A 171 -2.14 7.25 -10.63
CA PRO A 171 -2.43 6.66 -9.35
C PRO A 171 -3.73 5.83 -9.41
N TYR A 172 -3.67 4.61 -8.89
CA TYR A 172 -4.84 3.75 -8.68
C TYR A 172 -4.91 3.32 -7.21
N PRO A 173 -5.42 4.20 -6.34
CA PRO A 173 -5.51 3.94 -4.91
C PRO A 173 -6.61 2.92 -4.61
N VAL A 174 -6.28 1.97 -3.73
CA VAL A 174 -7.20 0.96 -3.19
C VAL A 174 -7.04 0.87 -1.67
N ASP A 175 -7.64 -0.09 -1.00
CA ASP A 175 -7.53 -0.26 0.46
C ASP A 175 -7.80 1.07 1.18
N PHE A 176 -8.93 1.73 0.86
CA PHE A 176 -9.40 2.91 1.59
C PHE A 176 -9.86 2.49 2.98
N ARG A 177 -9.42 3.20 3.99
CA ARG A 177 -9.75 2.96 5.39
C ARG A 177 -10.74 3.97 5.95
N SER A 178 -10.80 5.16 5.36
CA SER A 178 -11.83 6.14 5.72
C SER A 178 -13.15 5.79 5.05
N SER A 179 -14.24 5.93 5.78
CA SER A 179 -15.59 5.77 5.26
C SER A 179 -16.47 6.96 5.66
N GLU A 180 -17.43 7.29 4.79
CA GLU A 180 -18.48 8.24 5.11
C GLU A 180 -19.61 7.51 5.84
N LYS A 181 -19.51 7.47 7.16
CA LYS A 181 -20.58 6.90 8.01
C LYS A 181 -21.17 7.99 8.91
N LYS A 182 -22.40 7.79 9.34
CA LYS A 182 -23.00 8.62 10.41
C LYS A 182 -22.27 8.33 11.72
N ILE A 183 -21.98 9.41 12.46
CA ILE A 183 -21.38 9.31 13.79
C ILE A 183 -22.42 8.70 14.76
N ASP A 184 -21.99 7.74 15.54
CA ASP A 184 -22.79 7.10 16.58
C ASP A 184 -22.06 7.09 17.95
N ILE A 185 -22.71 6.58 18.98
CA ILE A 185 -22.14 6.54 20.34
C ILE A 185 -20.86 5.68 20.42
N LEU A 186 -20.72 4.65 19.57
CA LEU A 186 -19.58 3.76 19.55
C LEU A 186 -18.31 4.46 19.04
N ASP A 187 -18.46 5.56 18.29
CA ASP A 187 -17.35 6.36 17.81
C ASP A 187 -16.62 7.11 18.93
N PHE A 188 -17.23 7.23 20.10
CA PHE A 188 -16.68 7.82 21.30
C PHE A 188 -16.17 6.80 22.32
N LEU A 189 -16.22 5.51 22.00
CA LEU A 189 -15.67 4.44 22.86
C LEU A 189 -14.31 3.99 22.34
N PRO A 190 -13.29 3.88 23.21
CA PRO A 190 -11.95 3.44 22.80
C PRO A 190 -11.97 2.04 22.19
N GLN A 191 -11.30 1.89 21.04
CA GLN A 191 -11.20 0.65 20.28
C GLN A 191 -9.74 0.41 19.84
N ALA A 192 -9.28 -0.84 19.91
CA ALA A 192 -7.94 -1.22 19.50
C ALA A 192 -7.67 -0.93 18.01
N ASN A 193 -8.66 -1.13 17.14
CA ASN A 193 -8.55 -0.84 15.72
C ASN A 193 -8.38 0.67 15.47
N ALA A 194 -9.07 1.52 16.21
CA ALA A 194 -8.91 2.97 16.11
C ALA A 194 -7.49 3.42 16.50
N PHE A 195 -6.91 2.80 17.53
CA PHE A 195 -5.52 3.06 17.87
C PHE A 195 -4.54 2.57 16.79
N LYS A 196 -4.81 1.40 16.18
CA LYS A 196 -4.05 0.89 15.01
C LYS A 196 -4.07 1.90 13.86
N ASP A 197 -5.24 2.46 13.53
CA ASP A 197 -5.38 3.45 12.46
C ASP A 197 -4.67 4.77 12.79
N SER A 198 -4.75 5.25 14.04
CA SER A 198 -3.97 6.39 14.51
C SER A 198 -2.46 6.16 14.36
N ASN A 199 -1.97 4.95 14.67
CA ASN A 199 -0.57 4.58 14.44
C ASN A 199 -0.20 4.61 12.95
N PHE A 200 -1.07 4.14 12.05
CA PHE A 200 -0.86 4.26 10.60
C PHE A 200 -0.69 5.71 10.18
N TYR A 201 -1.53 6.61 10.69
CA TYR A 201 -1.43 8.04 10.41
C TYR A 201 -0.04 8.58 10.76
N PHE A 202 0.43 8.38 11.98
CA PHE A 202 1.72 8.91 12.42
C PHE A 202 2.89 8.32 11.62
N ARG A 203 2.87 7.01 11.39
CA ARG A 203 3.91 6.36 10.56
C ARG A 203 3.96 6.92 9.15
N GLU A 204 2.80 7.17 8.53
CA GLU A 204 2.75 7.70 7.18
C GLU A 204 3.19 9.17 7.13
N ILE A 205 2.79 10.02 8.10
CA ILE A 205 3.26 11.41 8.18
C ILE A 205 4.78 11.49 8.38
N ILE A 206 5.33 10.66 9.28
CA ILE A 206 6.79 10.57 9.46
C ILE A 206 7.47 10.12 8.16
N GLY A 207 6.90 9.10 7.49
CA GLY A 207 7.40 8.64 6.19
C GLY A 207 7.38 9.75 5.14
N ARG A 208 6.28 10.50 4.99
CA ARG A 208 6.15 11.62 4.06
C ARG A 208 7.19 12.72 4.37
N ALA A 209 7.35 13.09 5.64
CA ALA A 209 8.34 14.07 6.07
C ALA A 209 9.77 13.60 5.75
N TYR A 210 10.12 12.36 6.06
CA TYR A 210 11.43 11.78 5.75
C TYR A 210 11.75 11.85 4.25
N TYR A 211 10.80 11.42 3.39
CA TYR A 211 11.01 11.45 1.95
C TYR A 211 11.03 12.87 1.37
N SER A 212 10.29 13.82 1.95
CA SER A 212 10.30 15.22 1.50
C SER A 212 11.59 15.97 1.85
N LEU A 213 12.31 15.53 2.90
CA LEU A 213 13.59 16.13 3.30
C LEU A 213 14.79 15.50 2.55
N ARG A 214 14.66 14.28 2.07
CA ARG A 214 15.76 13.53 1.49
C ARG A 214 15.76 13.54 -0.04
N TYR A 215 14.59 13.77 -0.65
CA TYR A 215 14.34 13.73 -2.09
C TYR A 215 13.48 14.90 -2.54
#